data_f3b5c00723ea47fcaca9f7f461deaaee
#
_entry.id   f3b5c00723ea47fcaca9f7f461deaaee
#
_cell.length_a   1.000
_cell.length_b   1.000
_cell.length_c   1.000
_cell.angle_alpha   90.00
_cell.angle_beta   90.00
_cell.angle_gamma   90.00
#
_symmetry.space_group_name_H-M   'P 1'
#
loop_
_entity.id
_entity.type
_entity.pdbx_description
1 polymer ?
#
loop_
_entity_poly.entity_id
_entity_poly.type
_entity_poly.pdbx_seq_one_letter_code
_entity_poly.pdbx_strand_id
1 'polypeptide(L)'
;MARSIKYPESSAFSCEIPVRITDLSAAGHLGFDHLVGMLNDASAQFFARRNVHRKQGGIGAIYVDLAVSYQSEAFWGDRLVIEVAIGEVREKGLDLLFRVTRRQGGVVALAEIGVLFFDYDKRKAVPIPEAFWQEH
;
A
#
# COMPACT_ATOMS: atom_id res chain seq x y z
N MET A 1 -13.64 -15.43 9.95
CA MET A 1 -14.14 -14.06 10.16
C MET A 1 -13.11 -13.06 9.67
N ALA A 2 -13.54 -12.09 8.90
CA ALA A 2 -12.64 -11.10 8.35
C ALA A 2 -12.15 -10.13 9.44
N ARG A 3 -10.89 -9.72 9.36
CA ARG A 3 -10.33 -8.72 10.25
C ARG A 3 -10.99 -7.37 9.96
N SER A 4 -11.33 -6.65 11.01
CA SER A 4 -11.89 -5.30 10.87
C SER A 4 -10.76 -4.29 10.68
N ILE A 5 -10.73 -3.68 9.51
CA ILE A 5 -9.76 -2.63 9.19
C ILE A 5 -10.56 -1.37 8.91
N LYS A 6 -10.20 -0.29 9.58
CA LYS A 6 -10.88 1.00 9.40
C LYS A 6 -10.01 1.92 8.56
N TYR A 7 -10.59 2.43 7.48
CA TYR A 7 -9.92 3.41 6.65
C TYR A 7 -10.39 4.82 7.07
N PRO A 8 -9.47 5.80 7.22
CA PRO A 8 -9.84 7.14 7.65
C PRO A 8 -10.59 7.91 6.56
N GLU A 9 -11.12 9.08 6.93
CA GLU A 9 -11.92 9.89 6.00
C GLU A 9 -11.09 10.53 4.89
N SER A 10 -9.82 10.81 5.15
CA SER A 10 -8.97 11.48 4.16
C SER A 10 -7.77 10.62 3.80
N SER A 11 -7.38 10.70 2.53
CA SER A 11 -6.26 9.95 1.99
C SER A 11 -5.06 10.88 1.81
N ALA A 12 -3.85 10.30 1.93
CA ALA A 12 -2.61 11.00 1.68
C ALA A 12 -2.18 10.87 0.22
N PHE A 13 -2.68 9.84 -0.47
CA PHE A 13 -2.27 9.53 -1.84
C PHE A 13 -3.31 8.62 -2.47
N SER A 14 -3.40 8.65 -3.79
CA SER A 14 -4.17 7.64 -4.52
C SER A 14 -3.56 7.41 -5.89
N CYS A 15 -3.76 6.21 -6.41
CA CYS A 15 -3.38 5.87 -7.78
C CYS A 15 -4.42 4.92 -8.35
N GLU A 16 -4.37 4.73 -9.67
CA GLU A 16 -5.30 3.85 -10.36
C GLU A 16 -4.51 2.76 -11.07
N ILE A 17 -4.89 1.51 -10.86
CA ILE A 17 -4.22 0.34 -11.43
C ILE A 17 -5.28 -0.54 -12.08
N PRO A 18 -5.12 -0.88 -13.38
CA PRO A 18 -6.07 -1.77 -14.05
C PRO A 18 -5.82 -3.23 -13.66
N VAL A 19 -6.90 -4.02 -13.62
CA VAL A 19 -6.80 -5.47 -13.48
C VAL A 19 -6.50 -6.06 -14.85
N ARG A 20 -5.35 -6.71 -14.98
CA ARG A 20 -4.91 -7.33 -16.23
C ARG A 20 -5.34 -8.79 -16.25
N ILE A 21 -5.38 -9.38 -17.44
CA ILE A 21 -5.74 -10.79 -17.58
C ILE A 21 -4.79 -11.69 -16.77
N THR A 22 -3.52 -11.28 -16.67
CA THR A 22 -2.52 -12.04 -15.90
C THR A 22 -2.67 -11.88 -14.39
N ASP A 23 -3.54 -11.00 -13.93
CA ASP A 23 -3.79 -10.80 -12.50
C ASP A 23 -4.87 -11.72 -11.95
N LEU A 24 -5.51 -12.52 -12.83
CA LEU A 24 -6.62 -13.38 -12.42
C LEU A 24 -6.14 -14.67 -11.79
N SER A 25 -6.89 -15.13 -10.80
CA SER A 25 -6.70 -16.45 -10.20
C SER A 25 -7.41 -17.51 -11.05
N ALA A 26 -7.27 -18.78 -10.65
CA ALA A 26 -7.97 -19.88 -11.32
C ALA A 26 -9.48 -19.71 -11.27
N ALA A 27 -10.01 -18.95 -10.30
CA ALA A 27 -11.45 -18.69 -10.19
C ALA A 27 -11.94 -17.60 -11.14
N GLY A 28 -11.05 -16.94 -11.87
CA GLY A 28 -11.42 -15.94 -12.88
C GLY A 28 -11.59 -14.52 -12.35
N HIS A 29 -11.17 -14.25 -11.13
CA HIS A 29 -11.17 -12.91 -10.57
C HIS A 29 -9.77 -12.56 -10.05
N LEU A 30 -9.56 -11.29 -9.72
CA LEU A 30 -8.29 -10.81 -9.21
C LEU A 30 -7.80 -11.71 -8.07
N GLY A 31 -6.59 -12.27 -8.24
CA GLY A 31 -5.98 -13.12 -7.23
C GLY A 31 -5.54 -12.32 -6.03
N PHE A 32 -5.61 -12.94 -4.84
CA PHE A 32 -5.23 -12.23 -3.61
C PHE A 32 -3.75 -11.84 -3.61
N ASP A 33 -2.91 -12.66 -4.22
CA ASP A 33 -1.48 -12.39 -4.35
C ASP A 33 -1.20 -11.20 -5.28
N HIS A 34 -1.96 -11.10 -6.37
CA HIS A 34 -1.83 -9.97 -7.30
C HIS A 34 -2.36 -8.69 -6.68
N LEU A 35 -3.40 -8.76 -5.85
CA LEU A 35 -3.85 -7.58 -5.12
C LEU A 35 -2.74 -7.07 -4.18
N VAL A 36 -2.06 -7.96 -3.49
CA VAL A 36 -0.93 -7.57 -2.62
C VAL A 36 0.16 -6.90 -3.45
N GLY A 37 0.44 -7.41 -4.65
CA GLY A 37 1.37 -6.76 -5.58
C GLY A 37 0.95 -5.35 -5.96
N MET A 38 -0.34 -5.12 -6.14
CA MET A 38 -0.87 -3.78 -6.43
C MET A 38 -0.72 -2.84 -5.22
N LEU A 39 -0.91 -3.37 -4.00
CA LEU A 39 -0.65 -2.59 -2.79
C LEU A 39 0.82 -2.20 -2.70
N ASN A 40 1.71 -3.11 -3.08
CA ASN A 40 3.14 -2.83 -3.11
C ASN A 40 3.46 -1.71 -4.11
N ASP A 41 2.86 -1.75 -5.29
CA ASP A 41 3.04 -0.71 -6.31
C ASP A 41 2.55 0.64 -5.79
N ALA A 42 1.35 0.68 -5.21
CA ALA A 42 0.78 1.91 -4.65
C ALA A 42 1.67 2.47 -3.53
N SER A 43 2.19 1.59 -2.67
CA SER A 43 3.11 1.97 -1.60
C SER A 43 4.38 2.59 -2.15
N ALA A 44 4.96 1.97 -3.17
CA ALA A 44 6.18 2.47 -3.79
C ALA A 44 5.98 3.85 -4.40
N GLN A 45 4.84 4.06 -5.07
CA GLN A 45 4.50 5.36 -5.63
C GLN A 45 4.33 6.40 -4.53
N PHE A 46 3.66 6.03 -3.44
CA PHE A 46 3.46 6.93 -2.31
C PHE A 46 4.79 7.34 -1.69
N PHE A 47 5.66 6.37 -1.41
CA PHE A 47 6.95 6.67 -0.81
C PHE A 47 7.83 7.52 -1.74
N ALA A 48 7.78 7.28 -3.04
CA ALA A 48 8.52 8.11 -4.00
C ALA A 48 8.07 9.58 -3.92
N ARG A 49 6.76 9.80 -3.75
CA ARG A 49 6.20 11.16 -3.58
C ARG A 49 6.61 11.78 -2.23
N ARG A 50 7.04 10.98 -1.31
CA ARG A 50 7.46 11.40 0.03
C ARG A 50 8.98 11.34 0.21
N ASN A 51 9.74 11.37 -0.89
CA ASN A 51 11.21 11.41 -0.86
C ASN A 51 11.85 10.15 -0.30
N VAL A 52 11.14 9.03 -0.32
CA VAL A 52 11.65 7.74 0.14
C VAL A 52 11.67 6.81 -1.06
N HIS A 53 12.79 6.78 -1.75
CA HIS A 53 12.98 5.86 -2.86
C HIS A 53 14.40 5.35 -2.79
N ARG A 54 14.51 4.10 -2.40
CA ARG A 54 15.80 3.46 -2.25
C ARG A 54 16.44 3.24 -3.62
N LYS A 55 17.64 3.75 -3.76
CA LYS A 55 18.54 3.33 -4.83
C LYS A 55 19.58 2.42 -4.19
N GLN A 56 20.84 2.58 -4.52
CA GLN A 56 21.91 1.81 -3.85
C GLN A 56 22.21 2.47 -2.52
N GLY A 57 21.97 1.74 -1.43
CA GLY A 57 22.15 2.27 -0.08
C GLY A 57 21.03 3.24 0.29
N GLY A 58 21.28 4.08 1.30
CA GLY A 58 20.33 5.06 1.78
C GLY A 58 19.20 4.48 2.60
N ILE A 59 18.21 5.33 2.88
CA ILE A 59 17.08 4.96 3.74
C ILE A 59 15.91 4.56 2.87
N GLY A 60 15.32 3.40 3.17
CA GLY A 60 14.13 2.91 2.50
C GLY A 60 13.10 2.43 3.51
N ALA A 61 11.98 1.95 2.99
CA ALA A 61 10.89 1.42 3.78
C ALA A 61 10.90 -0.11 3.67
N ILE A 62 10.79 -0.79 4.82
CA ILE A 62 10.65 -2.24 4.88
C ILE A 62 9.25 -2.54 5.39
N TYR A 63 8.56 -3.44 4.71
CA TYR A 63 7.22 -3.88 5.12
C TYR A 63 7.38 -5.05 6.08
N VAL A 64 6.83 -4.90 7.28
CA VAL A 64 7.05 -5.88 8.34
C VAL A 64 5.84 -6.75 8.64
N ASP A 65 4.64 -6.28 8.28
CA ASP A 65 3.44 -7.10 8.38
C ASP A 65 2.37 -6.59 7.43
N LEU A 66 1.34 -7.39 7.24
CA LEU A 66 0.27 -7.10 6.28
C LEU A 66 -1.01 -7.77 6.74
N ALA A 67 -2.10 -7.03 6.70
CA ALA A 67 -3.43 -7.59 6.86
C ALA A 67 -4.31 -7.08 5.72
N VAL A 68 -5.10 -7.97 5.13
CA VAL A 68 -6.02 -7.62 4.05
C VAL A 68 -7.38 -8.19 4.37
N SER A 69 -8.41 -7.35 4.26
CA SER A 69 -9.80 -7.76 4.34
C SER A 69 -10.42 -7.65 2.95
N TYR A 70 -10.71 -8.78 2.33
CA TYR A 70 -11.33 -8.81 1.00
C TYR A 70 -12.83 -8.61 1.14
N GLN A 71 -13.35 -7.61 0.43
CA GLN A 71 -14.76 -7.23 0.52
C GLN A 71 -15.56 -7.70 -0.68
N SER A 72 -14.99 -7.66 -1.87
CA SER A 72 -15.67 -8.09 -3.08
C SER A 72 -14.65 -8.43 -4.16
N GLU A 73 -15.11 -9.13 -5.18
CA GLU A 73 -14.26 -9.57 -6.29
C GLU A 73 -14.03 -8.43 -7.28
N ALA A 74 -12.88 -8.48 -7.92
CA ALA A 74 -12.57 -7.62 -9.05
C ALA A 74 -12.25 -8.50 -10.26
N PHE A 75 -12.49 -7.99 -11.45
CA PHE A 75 -12.42 -8.75 -12.69
C PHE A 75 -11.55 -8.06 -13.71
N TRP A 76 -11.15 -8.81 -14.73
CA TRP A 76 -10.36 -8.28 -15.83
C TRP A 76 -11.06 -7.07 -16.44
N GLY A 77 -10.29 -6.02 -16.63
CA GLY A 77 -10.81 -4.77 -17.17
C GLY A 77 -11.28 -3.77 -16.14
N ASP A 78 -11.47 -4.21 -14.89
CA ASP A 78 -11.78 -3.27 -13.82
C ASP A 78 -10.58 -2.36 -13.60
N ARG A 79 -10.86 -1.09 -13.31
CA ARG A 79 -9.84 -0.15 -12.90
C ARG A 79 -9.99 0.09 -11.41
N LEU A 80 -8.92 -0.15 -10.68
CA LEU A 80 -8.94 -0.06 -9.23
C LEU A 80 -8.30 1.24 -8.77
N VAL A 81 -9.03 1.99 -7.95
CA VAL A 81 -8.51 3.17 -7.29
C VAL A 81 -7.97 2.71 -5.93
N ILE A 82 -6.68 2.89 -5.72
CA ILE A 82 -6.04 2.52 -4.47
C ILE A 82 -5.71 3.79 -3.72
N GLU A 83 -6.39 3.99 -2.60
CA GLU A 83 -6.14 5.13 -1.73
C GLU A 83 -5.23 4.69 -0.60
N VAL A 84 -4.29 5.56 -0.23
CA VAL A 84 -3.32 5.30 0.82
C VAL A 84 -3.45 6.39 1.87
N ALA A 85 -3.50 5.97 3.14
CA ALA A 85 -3.53 6.89 4.27
C ALA A 85 -2.49 6.46 5.29
N ILE A 86 -2.02 7.43 6.08
CA ILE A 86 -1.07 7.17 7.16
C ILE A 86 -1.86 6.85 8.42
N GLY A 87 -1.58 5.70 9.02
CA GLY A 87 -2.18 5.28 10.27
C GLY A 87 -1.35 5.69 11.46
N GLU A 88 -1.09 4.74 12.36
CA GLU A 88 -0.31 5.03 13.56
C GLU A 88 1.14 5.34 13.19
N VAL A 89 1.68 6.40 13.79
CA VAL A 89 3.06 6.83 13.57
C VAL A 89 3.88 6.51 14.81
N ARG A 90 5.04 5.90 14.60
CA ARG A 90 6.01 5.54 15.64
C ARG A 90 7.34 6.21 15.33
N GLU A 91 8.31 6.08 16.22
CA GLU A 91 9.60 6.72 16.01
C GLU A 91 10.28 6.27 14.71
N LYS A 92 10.28 4.98 14.45
CA LYS A 92 11.02 4.39 13.33
C LYS A 92 10.11 3.79 12.25
N GLY A 93 8.83 4.00 12.34
CA GLY A 93 7.91 3.41 11.38
C GLY A 93 6.51 3.97 11.48
N LEU A 94 5.64 3.45 10.64
CA LEU A 94 4.23 3.84 10.64
C LEU A 94 3.41 2.74 9.97
N ASP A 95 2.11 2.85 10.11
CA ASP A 95 1.19 1.99 9.39
C ASP A 95 0.67 2.74 8.17
N LEU A 96 0.56 2.03 7.05
CA LEU A 96 -0.18 2.50 5.89
C LEU A 96 -1.51 1.78 5.83
N LEU A 97 -2.56 2.52 5.58
CA LEU A 97 -3.90 1.99 5.38
C LEU A 97 -4.29 2.15 3.93
N PHE A 98 -4.99 1.16 3.39
CA PHE A 98 -5.37 1.13 1.98
C PHE A 98 -6.85 0.88 1.84
N ARG A 99 -7.47 1.59 0.90
CA ARG A 99 -8.81 1.26 0.43
C ARG A 99 -8.74 1.06 -1.07
N VAL A 100 -9.13 -0.12 -1.51
CA VAL A 100 -9.15 -0.48 -2.92
C VAL A 100 -10.60 -0.51 -3.38
N THR A 101 -10.91 0.33 -4.36
CA THR A 101 -12.28 0.50 -4.85
C THR A 101 -12.29 0.35 -6.36
N ARG A 102 -13.32 -0.31 -6.93
CA ARG A 102 -13.52 -0.26 -8.37
C ARG A 102 -13.89 1.15 -8.77
N ARG A 103 -13.37 1.63 -9.90
CA ARG A 103 -13.64 2.99 -10.37
C ARG A 103 -15.14 3.24 -10.49
N GLN A 104 -15.90 2.24 -10.94
CA GLN A 104 -17.36 2.34 -11.08
C GLN A 104 -18.10 2.20 -9.75
N GLY A 105 -17.41 1.90 -8.67
CA GLY A 105 -17.96 1.79 -7.33
C GLY A 105 -17.80 0.40 -6.72
N GLY A 106 -17.82 0.36 -5.40
CA GLY A 106 -17.72 -0.86 -4.63
C GLY A 106 -16.31 -1.11 -4.11
N VAL A 107 -16.21 -1.36 -2.81
CA VAL A 107 -14.94 -1.62 -2.15
C VAL A 107 -14.52 -3.05 -2.44
N VAL A 108 -13.30 -3.22 -2.94
CA VAL A 108 -12.71 -4.54 -3.20
C VAL A 108 -11.98 -5.05 -1.98
N ALA A 109 -11.21 -4.18 -1.31
CA ALA A 109 -10.42 -4.59 -0.16
C ALA A 109 -10.06 -3.39 0.70
N LEU A 110 -9.84 -3.68 1.98
CA LEU A 110 -9.20 -2.79 2.92
C LEU A 110 -7.94 -3.48 3.40
N ALA A 111 -6.86 -2.72 3.61
CA ALA A 111 -5.59 -3.32 4.01
C ALA A 111 -4.82 -2.41 4.95
N GLU A 112 -3.90 -3.02 5.67
CA GLU A 112 -2.99 -2.33 6.58
C GLU A 112 -1.62 -2.95 6.46
N ILE A 113 -0.59 -2.13 6.28
CA ILE A 113 0.80 -2.57 6.19
C ILE A 113 1.61 -1.84 7.26
N GLY A 114 2.34 -2.59 8.08
CA GLY A 114 3.30 -2.00 8.99
C GLY A 114 4.60 -1.73 8.26
N VAL A 115 5.15 -0.53 8.43
CA VAL A 115 6.35 -0.08 7.73
C VAL A 115 7.40 0.32 8.75
N LEU A 116 8.64 -0.08 8.48
CA LEU A 116 9.81 0.29 9.27
C LEU A 116 10.79 1.01 8.33
N PHE A 117 11.33 2.14 8.78
CA PHE A 117 12.36 2.85 8.01
C PHE A 117 13.72 2.25 8.34
N PHE A 118 14.51 2.00 7.32
CA PHE A 118 15.74 1.22 7.44
C PHE A 118 16.85 1.87 6.64
N ASP A 119 18.02 2.00 7.27
CA ASP A 119 19.22 2.51 6.63
C ASP A 119 20.01 1.31 6.09
N TYR A 120 20.07 1.21 4.77
CA TYR A 120 20.72 0.07 4.11
C TYR A 120 22.24 0.13 4.17
N ASP A 121 22.80 1.30 4.42
CA ASP A 121 24.25 1.43 4.61
C ASP A 121 24.64 0.99 6.01
N LYS A 122 23.90 1.44 7.01
CA LYS A 122 24.17 1.09 8.41
C LYS A 122 23.54 -0.23 8.83
N ARG A 123 22.64 -0.77 8.00
CA ARG A 123 21.94 -2.04 8.24
C ARG A 123 21.17 -2.06 9.54
N LYS A 124 20.39 -1.00 9.80
CA LYS A 124 19.57 -0.89 11.00
C LYS A 124 18.36 0.00 10.77
N ALA A 125 17.33 -0.17 11.61
CA ALA A 125 16.17 0.69 11.63
C ALA A 125 16.57 2.10 12.09
N VAL A 126 15.94 3.10 11.51
CA VAL A 126 16.23 4.51 11.80
C VAL A 126 14.91 5.27 11.97
N PRO A 127 14.97 6.44 12.63
CA PRO A 127 13.78 7.31 12.73
C PRO A 127 13.24 7.67 11.35
N ILE A 128 11.95 7.96 11.30
CA ILE A 128 11.32 8.40 10.06
C ILE A 128 12.07 9.63 9.54
N PRO A 129 12.55 9.59 8.28
CA PRO A 129 13.27 10.75 7.73
C PRO A 129 12.37 12.00 7.69
N GLU A 130 12.93 13.12 8.05
CA GLU A 130 12.17 14.38 8.04
C GLU A 130 11.62 14.68 6.64
N ALA A 131 12.37 14.32 5.60
CA ALA A 131 11.96 14.53 4.22
C ALA A 131 10.68 13.76 3.85
N PHE A 132 10.34 12.71 4.57
CA PHE A 132 9.09 11.96 4.34
C PHE A 132 7.86 12.85 4.53
N TRP A 133 7.93 13.82 5.44
CA TRP A 133 6.80 14.68 5.75
C TRP A 133 6.65 15.84 4.76
N GLN A 134 7.57 15.95 3.81
CA GLN A 134 7.52 16.95 2.75
C GLN A 134 7.03 16.30 1.46
N GLU A 135 5.97 16.87 0.87
CA GLU A 135 5.43 16.36 -0.39
C GLU A 135 6.11 17.01 -1.59
N HIS A 136 6.19 16.24 -2.66
CA HIS A 136 6.59 16.76 -3.99
C HIS A 136 5.38 17.20 -4.78
#